data_01201bf8c4bded4fc9d9707013f5a466
#
_entry.id   01201bf8c4bded4fc9d9707013f5a466
#
_cell.length_a   1.000
_cell.length_b   1.000
_cell.length_c   1.000
_cell.angle_alpha   90.00
_cell.angle_beta   90.00
_cell.angle_gamma   90.00
#
_symmetry.space_group_name_H-M   'P 1'
#
loop_
_entity.id
_entity.type
_entity.pdbx_description
1 polymer ?
#
loop_
_entity_poly.entity_id
_entity_poly.type
_entity_poly.pdbx_seq_one_letter_code
_entity_poly.pdbx_strand_id
1 'polypeptide(L)'
;AIAQVDKIEDLWDQKFWEKWYANIDKNFIDLKRFPSDHIEVGAPPVYTPHGWLLLYSHIQNYFSGGNGDRIFGIEAILLDLNNPLKIVGRTNGPILVPREPYEIIGHVPYIVFPSGAILEKDTLFIYYGAADTTTCMAHVNITDLIGTMRPKTSARWHFKRYAKNPIISRNETHPWEAKATFNPAALRIKDTTHILYRALSDDNTSSICYASTKDGFSIDERSIEPVYIPREDFELKKITGGNSGCEDPRLTKVGKNIYMCYTAFDGIGPARVAITSITEKNFLQKNWQWEKPILITPRGFDD
;
A
#
# COMPACT_ATOMS: atom_id res chain seq x y z
N ALA A 1 -10.12 -10.25 -2.01
CA ALA A 1 -11.31 -10.53 -1.16
C ALA A 1 -11.45 -9.44 -0.10
N ILE A 2 -12.66 -9.26 0.45
CA ILE A 2 -12.97 -8.28 1.50
C ILE A 2 -13.40 -9.02 2.75
N ALA A 3 -12.75 -8.74 3.89
CA ALA A 3 -13.21 -9.13 5.21
C ALA A 3 -14.03 -7.98 5.82
N GLN A 4 -15.12 -8.32 6.48
CA GLN A 4 -15.97 -7.36 7.18
C GLN A 4 -16.21 -7.84 8.60
N VAL A 5 -16.04 -6.96 9.59
CA VAL A 5 -16.25 -7.22 11.01
C VAL A 5 -17.26 -6.23 11.57
N ASP A 6 -18.04 -6.64 12.55
CA ASP A 6 -18.97 -5.77 13.27
C ASP A 6 -18.24 -4.94 14.32
N LYS A 7 -17.18 -5.48 14.91
CA LYS A 7 -16.34 -4.83 15.91
C LYS A 7 -14.88 -4.93 15.49
N ILE A 8 -14.15 -3.86 15.72
CA ILE A 8 -12.72 -3.81 15.36
C ILE A 8 -11.90 -4.84 16.12
N GLU A 9 -12.32 -5.22 17.32
CA GLU A 9 -11.68 -6.23 18.17
C GLU A 9 -11.68 -7.63 17.53
N ASP A 10 -12.67 -7.92 16.68
CA ASP A 10 -12.78 -9.20 15.99
C ASP A 10 -11.61 -9.43 15.01
N LEU A 11 -10.90 -8.37 14.60
CA LEU A 11 -9.69 -8.49 13.79
C LEU A 11 -8.54 -9.20 14.51
N TRP A 12 -8.56 -9.25 15.85
CA TRP A 12 -7.59 -9.99 16.66
C TRP A 12 -8.02 -11.42 16.95
N ASP A 13 -9.23 -11.85 16.52
CA ASP A 13 -9.70 -13.22 16.70
C ASP A 13 -9.22 -14.13 15.56
N GLN A 14 -8.30 -15.05 15.87
CA GLN A 14 -7.79 -16.02 14.91
C GLN A 14 -8.91 -16.89 14.29
N LYS A 15 -9.97 -17.22 15.06
CA LYS A 15 -11.11 -18.01 14.57
C LYS A 15 -11.94 -17.26 13.54
N PHE A 16 -12.02 -15.91 13.66
CA PHE A 16 -12.65 -15.09 12.64
C PHE A 16 -11.94 -15.28 11.31
N TRP A 17 -10.60 -15.17 11.28
CA TRP A 17 -9.81 -15.29 10.06
C TRP A 17 -9.87 -16.70 9.47
N GLU A 18 -9.77 -17.76 10.29
CA GLU A 18 -9.91 -19.14 9.83
C GLU A 18 -11.25 -19.37 9.13
N LYS A 19 -12.36 -18.89 9.72
CA LYS A 19 -13.69 -18.98 9.14
C LYS A 19 -13.83 -18.16 7.86
N TRP A 20 -13.26 -16.97 7.83
CA TRP A 20 -13.30 -16.09 6.67
C TRP A 20 -12.54 -16.70 5.51
N TYR A 21 -11.33 -17.20 5.72
CA TYR A 21 -10.53 -17.88 4.70
C TYR A 21 -11.22 -19.13 4.16
N ALA A 22 -11.85 -19.91 4.99
CA ALA A 22 -12.63 -21.08 4.56
C ALA A 22 -13.82 -20.71 3.63
N ASN A 23 -14.21 -19.44 3.57
CA ASN A 23 -15.30 -18.92 2.74
C ASN A 23 -14.85 -17.77 1.84
N ILE A 24 -13.57 -17.68 1.49
CA ILE A 24 -13.00 -16.56 0.76
C ILE A 24 -13.68 -16.28 -0.57
N ASP A 25 -14.12 -17.33 -1.26
CA ASP A 25 -14.80 -17.22 -2.57
C ASP A 25 -16.09 -16.39 -2.51
N LYS A 26 -16.77 -16.35 -1.36
CA LYS A 26 -17.99 -15.54 -1.16
C LYS A 26 -17.69 -14.06 -0.98
N ASN A 27 -16.44 -13.71 -0.69
CA ASN A 27 -15.97 -12.37 -0.39
C ASN A 27 -15.00 -11.85 -1.46
N PHE A 28 -14.94 -12.53 -2.59
CA PHE A 28 -14.02 -12.21 -3.66
C PHE A 28 -14.59 -11.15 -4.61
N ILE A 29 -13.74 -10.23 -5.04
CA ILE A 29 -14.04 -9.29 -6.12
C ILE A 29 -13.10 -9.62 -7.27
N ASP A 30 -13.65 -10.02 -8.42
CA ASP A 30 -12.84 -10.26 -9.61
C ASP A 30 -12.44 -8.93 -10.26
N LEU A 31 -11.16 -8.63 -10.18
CA LEU A 31 -10.55 -7.43 -10.73
C LEU A 31 -9.73 -7.70 -12.00
N LYS A 32 -9.54 -8.96 -12.37
CA LYS A 32 -8.80 -9.31 -13.59
C LYS A 32 -9.55 -8.85 -14.83
N ARG A 33 -8.82 -8.42 -15.86
CA ARG A 33 -9.36 -8.17 -17.20
C ARG A 33 -9.15 -9.38 -18.09
N PHE A 34 -8.02 -10.06 -17.89
CA PHE A 34 -7.66 -11.27 -18.64
C PHE A 34 -7.14 -12.35 -17.67
N PRO A 35 -7.25 -13.64 -18.03
CA PRO A 35 -6.76 -14.74 -17.18
C PRO A 35 -5.27 -14.68 -16.86
N SER A 36 -4.47 -14.06 -17.75
CA SER A 36 -3.02 -13.87 -17.57
C SER A 36 -2.65 -12.75 -16.59
N ASP A 37 -3.64 -11.97 -16.12
CA ASP A 37 -3.39 -10.85 -15.23
C ASP A 37 -3.22 -11.30 -13.78
N HIS A 38 -2.44 -10.54 -13.02
CA HIS A 38 -2.35 -10.66 -11.57
C HIS A 38 -2.76 -9.35 -10.91
N ILE A 39 -3.35 -9.44 -9.74
CA ILE A 39 -3.86 -8.30 -8.98
C ILE A 39 -3.26 -8.31 -7.59
N GLU A 40 -2.72 -7.19 -7.20
CA GLU A 40 -2.25 -6.97 -5.84
C GLU A 40 -2.98 -5.80 -5.19
N VAL A 41 -3.28 -5.94 -3.90
CA VAL A 41 -3.99 -4.90 -3.15
C VAL A 41 -3.09 -3.67 -3.01
N GLY A 42 -3.65 -2.52 -3.37
CA GLY A 42 -2.96 -1.24 -3.28
C GLY A 42 -3.18 -0.51 -1.95
N ALA A 43 -3.51 0.78 -2.06
CA ALA A 43 -3.82 1.62 -0.91
C ALA A 43 -5.15 1.22 -0.24
N PRO A 44 -5.32 1.49 1.07
CA PRO A 44 -6.63 1.40 1.71
C PRO A 44 -7.70 2.17 0.94
N PRO A 45 -8.95 1.68 0.88
CA PRO A 45 -10.03 2.34 0.15
C PRO A 45 -10.27 3.76 0.67
N VAL A 46 -10.47 4.70 -0.25
CA VAL A 46 -10.77 6.11 0.04
C VAL A 46 -12.26 6.34 -0.05
N TYR A 47 -12.86 6.87 1.01
CA TYR A 47 -14.27 7.27 0.99
C TYR A 47 -14.51 8.42 0.02
N THR A 48 -15.53 8.28 -0.83
CA THR A 48 -16.08 9.37 -1.65
C THR A 48 -17.61 9.36 -1.57
N PRO A 49 -18.29 10.48 -1.85
CA PRO A 49 -19.76 10.50 -1.91
C PRO A 49 -20.35 9.55 -2.98
N HIS A 50 -19.53 9.03 -3.86
CA HIS A 50 -19.93 8.17 -4.99
C HIS A 50 -19.63 6.68 -4.75
N GLY A 51 -18.91 6.33 -3.67
CA GLY A 51 -18.48 4.98 -3.37
C GLY A 51 -17.09 4.95 -2.73
N TRP A 52 -16.65 3.76 -2.33
CA TRP A 52 -15.28 3.52 -1.87
C TRP A 52 -14.36 3.39 -3.07
N LEU A 53 -13.43 4.33 -3.23
CA LEU A 53 -12.40 4.28 -4.28
C LEU A 53 -11.29 3.34 -3.82
N LEU A 54 -11.09 2.24 -4.55
CA LEU A 54 -10.01 1.29 -4.33
C LEU A 54 -8.98 1.43 -5.46
N LEU A 55 -7.74 1.72 -5.08
CA LEU A 55 -6.58 1.68 -5.96
C LEU A 55 -5.87 0.35 -5.78
N TYR A 56 -5.48 -0.27 -6.88
CA TYR A 56 -4.81 -1.58 -6.85
C TYR A 56 -3.75 -1.68 -7.95
N SER A 57 -2.79 -2.56 -7.75
CA SER A 57 -1.82 -2.91 -8.77
C SER A 57 -2.43 -3.93 -9.73
N HIS A 58 -2.46 -3.59 -11.00
CA HIS A 58 -2.87 -4.48 -12.09
C HIS A 58 -1.64 -4.85 -12.91
N ILE A 59 -1.27 -6.11 -12.83
CA ILE A 59 -0.07 -6.62 -13.48
C ILE A 59 -0.50 -7.39 -14.73
N GLN A 60 -0.28 -6.79 -15.89
CA GLN A 60 -0.59 -7.42 -17.16
C GLN A 60 0.46 -8.48 -17.51
N ASN A 61 0.02 -9.54 -18.17
CA ASN A 61 0.88 -10.62 -18.64
C ASN A 61 1.71 -11.33 -17.56
N TYR A 62 1.26 -11.31 -16.31
CA TYR A 62 2.01 -11.89 -15.20
C TYR A 62 2.31 -13.39 -15.39
N PHE A 63 1.34 -14.15 -15.92
CA PHE A 63 1.43 -15.59 -16.14
C PHE A 63 1.83 -15.99 -17.56
N SER A 64 2.15 -15.04 -18.44
CA SER A 64 2.47 -15.32 -19.85
C SER A 64 3.93 -15.67 -20.16
N GLY A 65 4.77 -15.80 -19.14
CA GLY A 65 6.07 -16.51 -19.23
C GLY A 65 7.29 -15.73 -19.69
N GLY A 66 7.20 -14.42 -19.95
CA GLY A 66 8.35 -13.57 -20.29
C GLY A 66 8.63 -12.50 -19.24
N ASN A 67 9.86 -12.39 -18.75
CA ASN A 67 10.22 -11.33 -17.79
C ASN A 67 10.16 -9.90 -18.37
N GLY A 68 10.00 -9.73 -19.70
CA GLY A 68 10.00 -8.43 -20.35
C GLY A 68 8.62 -7.83 -20.65
N ASP A 69 7.54 -8.61 -20.53
CA ASP A 69 6.20 -8.19 -20.97
C ASP A 69 5.27 -7.82 -19.81
N ARG A 70 5.75 -7.94 -18.56
CA ARG A 70 4.96 -7.57 -17.37
C ARG A 70 4.89 -6.07 -17.21
N ILE A 71 3.67 -5.53 -17.15
CA ILE A 71 3.42 -4.11 -16.90
C ILE A 71 2.69 -3.97 -15.59
N PHE A 72 3.36 -3.42 -14.60
CA PHE A 72 2.78 -3.10 -13.29
C PHE A 72 2.15 -1.71 -13.35
N GLY A 73 0.84 -1.68 -13.60
CA GLY A 73 0.07 -0.44 -13.65
C GLY A 73 -0.82 -0.26 -12.43
N ILE A 74 -1.19 0.98 -12.14
CA ILE A 74 -2.20 1.30 -11.15
C ILE A 74 -3.54 1.40 -11.83
N GLU A 75 -4.56 0.71 -11.32
CA GLU A 75 -5.96 0.86 -11.71
C GLU A 75 -6.82 1.29 -10.52
N ALA A 76 -8.05 1.71 -10.83
CA ALA A 76 -9.00 2.11 -9.81
C ALA A 76 -10.40 1.55 -10.09
N ILE A 77 -11.08 1.18 -9.01
CA ILE A 77 -12.51 0.86 -9.02
C ILE A 77 -13.24 1.67 -7.95
N LEU A 78 -14.53 1.83 -8.17
CA LEU A 78 -15.46 2.41 -7.22
C LEU A 78 -16.39 1.31 -6.72
N LEU A 79 -16.39 1.06 -5.41
CA LEU A 79 -17.24 0.08 -4.76
C LEU A 79 -18.46 0.76 -4.16
N ASP A 80 -19.59 0.05 -4.11
CA ASP A 80 -20.81 0.56 -3.49
C ASP A 80 -20.61 0.83 -2.00
N LEU A 81 -21.18 1.93 -1.48
CA LEU A 81 -21.01 2.33 -0.08
C LEU A 81 -21.64 1.35 0.91
N ASN A 82 -22.74 0.69 0.52
CA ASN A 82 -23.50 -0.22 1.38
C ASN A 82 -23.13 -1.70 1.14
N ASN A 83 -22.63 -2.00 -0.05
CA ASN A 83 -22.17 -3.34 -0.42
C ASN A 83 -20.82 -3.26 -1.13
N PRO A 84 -19.70 -3.28 -0.37
CA PRO A 84 -18.37 -3.11 -0.94
C PRO A 84 -17.91 -4.27 -1.85
N LEU A 85 -18.67 -5.36 -1.93
CA LEU A 85 -18.43 -6.42 -2.93
C LEU A 85 -18.95 -6.04 -4.33
N LYS A 86 -19.76 -4.98 -4.44
CA LYS A 86 -20.34 -4.53 -5.71
C LYS A 86 -19.50 -3.41 -6.32
N ILE A 87 -18.98 -3.63 -7.52
CA ILE A 87 -18.31 -2.60 -8.33
C ILE A 87 -19.40 -1.71 -8.97
N VAL A 88 -19.34 -0.40 -8.76
CA VAL A 88 -20.23 0.61 -9.36
C VAL A 88 -19.53 1.49 -10.38
N GLY A 89 -18.22 1.39 -10.50
CA GLY A 89 -17.41 2.08 -11.50
C GLY A 89 -16.03 1.47 -11.62
N ARG A 90 -15.41 1.57 -12.81
CA ARG A 90 -14.07 1.07 -13.08
C ARG A 90 -13.40 1.93 -14.15
N THR A 91 -12.11 2.20 -14.00
CA THR A 91 -11.30 2.84 -15.06
C THR A 91 -11.21 1.94 -16.28
N ASN A 92 -11.09 2.53 -17.47
CA ASN A 92 -11.01 1.76 -18.72
C ASN A 92 -9.66 1.07 -18.94
N GLY A 93 -8.69 1.32 -18.08
CA GLY A 93 -7.33 0.77 -18.09
C GLY A 93 -6.50 1.40 -17.00
N PRO A 94 -5.18 1.12 -16.97
CA PRO A 94 -4.28 1.69 -15.99
C PRO A 94 -4.31 3.22 -15.97
N ILE A 95 -4.37 3.79 -14.78
CA ILE A 95 -4.35 5.23 -14.52
C ILE A 95 -2.92 5.77 -14.40
N LEU A 96 -1.99 4.90 -14.05
CA LEU A 96 -0.57 5.19 -14.03
C LEU A 96 0.18 3.93 -14.51
N VAL A 97 1.15 4.11 -15.39
CA VAL A 97 2.08 3.06 -15.84
C VAL A 97 3.50 3.58 -15.77
N PRO A 98 4.52 2.72 -15.62
CA PRO A 98 5.92 3.14 -15.57
C PRO A 98 6.32 3.90 -16.83
N ARG A 99 6.89 5.11 -16.68
CA ARG A 99 7.36 5.95 -17.78
C ARG A 99 8.64 6.70 -17.47
N GLU A 100 8.81 7.08 -16.21
CA GLU A 100 9.94 7.89 -15.78
C GLU A 100 11.17 7.01 -15.48
N PRO A 101 12.39 7.52 -15.62
CA PRO A 101 13.59 6.72 -15.35
C PRO A 101 13.59 6.04 -13.96
N TYR A 102 13.09 6.71 -12.93
CA TYR A 102 13.00 6.15 -11.57
C TYR A 102 11.90 5.09 -11.39
N GLU A 103 11.01 4.93 -12.39
CA GLU A 103 9.98 3.86 -12.43
C GLU A 103 10.44 2.66 -13.28
N ILE A 104 11.41 2.90 -14.17
CA ILE A 104 11.92 1.93 -15.15
C ILE A 104 13.20 1.27 -14.64
N ILE A 105 14.05 2.00 -13.90
CA ILE A 105 15.36 1.54 -13.44
C ILE A 105 15.36 1.46 -11.91
N GLY A 106 15.58 0.25 -11.37
CA GLY A 106 15.64 0.04 -9.93
C GLY A 106 15.84 -1.42 -9.57
N HIS A 107 15.49 -1.77 -8.33
CA HIS A 107 15.62 -3.13 -7.82
C HIS A 107 14.72 -4.11 -8.58
N VAL A 108 13.47 -3.72 -8.81
CA VAL A 108 12.57 -4.41 -9.73
C VAL A 108 12.10 -3.38 -10.78
N PRO A 109 12.57 -3.48 -12.01
CA PRO A 109 12.28 -2.49 -13.04
C PRO A 109 10.82 -2.53 -13.51
N TYR A 110 10.35 -1.40 -14.09
CA TYR A 110 9.01 -1.24 -14.68
C TYR A 110 7.86 -1.42 -13.69
N ILE A 111 8.01 -0.93 -12.46
CA ILE A 111 6.98 -0.99 -11.41
C ILE A 111 6.53 0.41 -10.97
N VAL A 112 5.20 0.60 -10.87
CA VAL A 112 4.52 1.61 -10.07
C VAL A 112 3.51 0.91 -9.17
N PHE A 113 3.70 0.96 -7.85
CA PHE A 113 2.91 0.22 -6.89
C PHE A 113 2.18 1.17 -5.91
N PRO A 114 0.83 1.26 -5.94
CA PRO A 114 0.08 2.20 -5.12
C PRO A 114 -0.03 1.68 -3.70
N SER A 115 0.50 2.40 -2.72
CA SER A 115 0.49 1.95 -1.32
C SER A 115 -0.20 2.92 -0.39
N GLY A 116 -0.32 4.19 -0.77
CA GLY A 116 -1.00 5.22 -0.01
C GLY A 116 -1.89 6.09 -0.89
N ALA A 117 -3.05 6.48 -0.39
CA ALA A 117 -3.94 7.39 -1.08
C ALA A 117 -4.62 8.34 -0.10
N ILE A 118 -4.65 9.62 -0.43
CA ILE A 118 -5.27 10.67 0.38
C ILE A 118 -6.17 11.51 -0.52
N LEU A 119 -7.41 11.68 -0.12
CA LEU A 119 -8.31 12.65 -0.73
C LEU A 119 -8.35 13.92 0.12
N GLU A 120 -7.89 15.02 -0.45
CA GLU A 120 -7.99 16.33 0.18
C GLU A 120 -8.76 17.26 -0.74
N LYS A 121 -9.94 17.69 -0.29
CA LYS A 121 -10.90 18.45 -1.12
C LYS A 121 -11.19 17.69 -2.41
N ASP A 122 -10.82 18.24 -3.55
CA ASP A 122 -11.04 17.66 -4.89
C ASP A 122 -9.78 16.99 -5.45
N THR A 123 -8.71 16.88 -4.67
CA THR A 123 -7.44 16.30 -5.13
C THR A 123 -7.19 14.96 -4.47
N LEU A 124 -7.06 13.92 -5.30
CA LEU A 124 -6.57 12.62 -4.89
C LEU A 124 -5.06 12.59 -5.06
N PHE A 125 -4.34 12.40 -3.97
CA PHE A 125 -2.91 12.13 -3.93
C PHE A 125 -2.67 10.63 -3.85
N ILE A 126 -1.79 10.10 -4.69
CA ILE A 126 -1.36 8.71 -4.67
C ILE A 126 0.14 8.69 -4.34
N TYR A 127 0.48 8.01 -3.26
CA TYR A 127 1.86 7.71 -2.88
C TYR A 127 2.16 6.28 -3.33
N TYR A 128 3.24 6.10 -4.09
CA TYR A 128 3.56 4.83 -4.73
C TYR A 128 5.05 4.51 -4.66
N GLY A 129 5.35 3.22 -4.67
CA GLY A 129 6.70 2.70 -4.88
C GLY A 129 7.03 2.71 -6.37
N ALA A 130 8.24 3.12 -6.71
CA ALA A 130 8.73 3.15 -8.08
C ALA A 130 9.98 2.27 -8.20
N ALA A 131 9.93 1.29 -9.13
CA ALA A 131 10.98 0.31 -9.41
C ALA A 131 11.56 -0.37 -8.13
N ASP A 132 10.71 -0.54 -7.08
CA ASP A 132 11.07 -1.05 -5.75
C ASP A 132 12.32 -0.39 -5.14
N THR A 133 12.49 0.90 -5.39
CA THR A 133 13.69 1.64 -4.98
C THR A 133 13.36 2.97 -4.32
N THR A 134 12.35 3.68 -4.81
CA THR A 134 12.02 5.02 -4.35
C THR A 134 10.54 5.22 -4.09
N THR A 135 10.23 6.18 -3.23
CA THR A 135 8.88 6.64 -2.94
C THR A 135 8.55 7.88 -3.75
N CYS A 136 7.45 7.80 -4.49
CA CYS A 136 6.98 8.83 -5.40
C CYS A 136 5.54 9.25 -5.11
N MET A 137 5.11 10.34 -5.71
CA MET A 137 3.77 10.87 -5.60
C MET A 137 3.22 11.34 -6.95
N ALA A 138 1.92 11.08 -7.16
CA ALA A 138 1.13 11.61 -8.27
C ALA A 138 -0.22 12.10 -7.76
N HIS A 139 -0.86 13.00 -8.48
CA HIS A 139 -2.16 13.55 -8.09
C HIS A 139 -3.10 13.74 -9.28
N VAL A 140 -4.40 13.75 -8.99
CA VAL A 140 -5.46 13.98 -9.98
C VAL A 140 -6.66 14.64 -9.31
N ASN A 141 -7.49 15.37 -10.08
CA ASN A 141 -8.79 15.78 -9.61
C ASN A 141 -9.72 14.56 -9.49
N ILE A 142 -10.36 14.37 -8.33
CA ILE A 142 -11.17 13.19 -8.05
C ILE A 142 -12.43 13.14 -8.92
N THR A 143 -13.05 14.29 -9.21
CA THR A 143 -14.25 14.37 -10.03
C THR A 143 -13.97 13.93 -11.47
N ASP A 144 -12.82 14.33 -12.01
CA ASP A 144 -12.37 13.90 -13.33
C ASP A 144 -12.14 12.39 -13.39
N LEU A 145 -11.46 11.84 -12.37
CA LEU A 145 -11.21 10.40 -12.27
C LEU A 145 -12.52 9.60 -12.21
N ILE A 146 -13.43 9.96 -11.29
CA ILE A 146 -14.73 9.27 -11.12
C ILE A 146 -15.59 9.46 -12.37
N GLY A 147 -15.53 10.62 -13.01
CA GLY A 147 -16.24 10.88 -14.26
C GLY A 147 -15.94 9.86 -15.35
N THR A 148 -14.71 9.39 -15.43
CA THR A 148 -14.31 8.36 -16.43
C THR A 148 -14.75 6.95 -16.11
N MET A 149 -15.12 6.68 -14.85
CA MET A 149 -15.58 5.35 -14.40
C MET A 149 -17.06 5.08 -14.74
N ARG A 150 -17.80 6.10 -15.17
CA ARG A 150 -19.23 6.01 -15.51
C ARG A 150 -19.42 5.85 -17.01
N PRO A 151 -20.32 4.95 -17.48
CA PRO A 151 -20.62 4.86 -18.90
C PRO A 151 -21.22 6.18 -19.39
N LYS A 152 -20.66 6.77 -20.46
CA LYS A 152 -21.10 8.00 -21.18
C LYS A 152 -20.41 9.33 -20.83
N THR A 153 -19.24 9.36 -20.26
CA THR A 153 -18.52 10.63 -20.16
C THR A 153 -17.29 10.66 -21.09
N SER A 154 -17.14 11.77 -21.82
CA SER A 154 -15.92 12.11 -22.56
C SER A 154 -14.85 12.73 -21.66
N ALA A 155 -14.99 12.58 -20.35
CA ALA A 155 -14.05 13.13 -19.40
C ALA A 155 -12.65 12.53 -19.63
N ARG A 156 -11.68 13.39 -19.79
CA ARG A 156 -10.27 13.00 -19.86
C ARG A 156 -9.62 13.40 -18.55
N TRP A 157 -8.94 12.45 -17.94
CA TRP A 157 -8.15 12.68 -16.74
C TRP A 157 -6.69 12.37 -17.05
N HIS A 158 -5.78 13.04 -16.34
CA HIS A 158 -4.36 12.76 -16.39
C HIS A 158 -3.80 12.88 -14.98
N PHE A 159 -3.23 11.79 -14.48
CA PHE A 159 -2.38 11.88 -13.30
C PHE A 159 -1.15 12.72 -13.60
N LYS A 160 -0.87 13.66 -12.72
CA LYS A 160 0.33 14.47 -12.78
C LYS A 160 1.33 13.93 -11.75
N ARG A 161 2.44 13.40 -12.26
CA ARG A 161 3.57 13.09 -11.39
C ARG A 161 4.13 14.38 -10.83
N TYR A 162 4.52 14.33 -9.57
CA TYR A 162 5.21 15.47 -8.98
C TYR A 162 6.57 15.67 -9.68
N ALA A 163 6.84 16.88 -10.09
CA ALA A 163 8.04 17.18 -10.89
C ALA A 163 9.37 16.95 -10.15
N LYS A 164 9.32 16.89 -8.80
CA LYS A 164 10.49 16.62 -7.97
C LYS A 164 10.50 15.18 -7.41
N ASN A 165 9.79 14.24 -8.07
CA ASN A 165 9.92 12.83 -7.74
C ASN A 165 11.36 12.33 -8.04
N PRO A 166 11.87 11.39 -7.25
CA PRO A 166 11.24 10.76 -6.07
C PRO A 166 11.20 11.69 -4.87
N ILE A 167 10.13 11.61 -4.04
CA ILE A 167 9.98 12.43 -2.83
C ILE A 167 10.75 11.87 -1.63
N ILE A 168 10.99 10.56 -1.61
CA ILE A 168 11.85 9.88 -0.63
C ILE A 168 12.76 8.91 -1.41
N SER A 169 14.05 9.10 -1.27
CA SER A 169 15.08 8.21 -1.83
C SER A 169 15.88 7.58 -0.71
N ARG A 170 16.58 6.48 -1.03
CA ARG A 170 17.52 5.84 -0.11
C ARG A 170 18.52 6.85 0.47
N ASN A 171 18.99 6.55 1.66
CA ASN A 171 20.04 7.32 2.30
C ASN A 171 21.15 6.35 2.76
N GLU A 172 22.27 6.38 2.09
CA GLU A 172 23.41 5.48 2.36
C GLU A 172 24.05 5.71 3.73
N THR A 173 23.78 6.84 4.39
CA THR A 173 24.25 7.12 5.75
C THR A 173 23.35 6.47 6.81
N HIS A 174 22.18 5.98 6.43
CA HIS A 174 21.24 5.29 7.31
C HIS A 174 21.24 3.79 6.98
N PRO A 175 21.83 2.92 7.79
CA PRO A 175 21.99 1.48 7.48
C PRO A 175 20.67 0.77 7.14
N TRP A 176 19.57 1.16 7.78
CA TRP A 176 18.24 0.55 7.59
C TRP A 176 17.54 0.92 6.27
N GLU A 177 18.01 1.96 5.56
CA GLU A 177 17.44 2.40 4.28
C GLU A 177 18.51 2.66 3.21
N ALA A 178 19.69 2.08 3.39
CA ALA A 178 20.83 2.28 2.50
C ALA A 178 20.57 1.73 1.10
N LYS A 179 19.73 0.70 0.97
CA LYS A 179 19.44 0.05 -0.31
C LYS A 179 18.23 0.65 -1.04
N ALA A 180 17.08 0.82 -0.35
CA ALA A 180 15.85 1.30 -0.98
C ALA A 180 14.84 1.86 0.04
N THR A 181 13.89 2.71 -0.47
CA THR A 181 12.77 3.29 0.29
C THR A 181 11.53 3.33 -0.59
N PHE A 182 10.55 2.48 -0.38
CA PHE A 182 9.42 2.29 -1.30
C PHE A 182 8.14 1.85 -0.59
N ASN A 183 7.06 1.62 -1.36
CA ASN A 183 5.75 1.14 -0.91
C ASN A 183 5.18 1.91 0.29
N PRO A 184 4.97 3.23 0.15
CA PRO A 184 4.57 4.11 1.24
C PRO A 184 3.08 4.01 1.57
N ALA A 185 2.73 3.76 2.83
CA ALA A 185 1.41 4.09 3.34
C ALA A 185 1.27 5.60 3.54
N ALA A 186 0.06 6.13 3.42
CA ALA A 186 -0.23 7.52 3.71
C ALA A 186 -1.48 7.64 4.58
N LEU A 187 -1.45 8.54 5.56
CA LEU A 187 -2.57 8.83 6.44
C LEU A 187 -2.65 10.33 6.72
N ARG A 188 -3.79 10.96 6.42
CA ARG A 188 -4.01 12.37 6.73
C ARG A 188 -4.60 12.51 8.13
N ILE A 189 -3.93 13.28 8.99
CA ILE A 189 -4.46 13.69 10.30
C ILE A 189 -4.36 15.21 10.39
N LYS A 190 -5.50 15.87 10.49
CA LYS A 190 -5.62 17.34 10.40
C LYS A 190 -5.02 17.84 9.09
N ASP A 191 -4.03 18.69 9.15
CA ASP A 191 -3.36 19.36 8.03
C ASP A 191 -2.02 18.72 7.63
N THR A 192 -1.71 17.54 8.19
CA THR A 192 -0.47 16.82 7.92
C THR A 192 -0.76 15.43 7.33
N THR A 193 -0.11 15.09 6.24
CA THR A 193 -0.05 13.74 5.71
C THR A 193 1.17 13.04 6.30
N HIS A 194 0.93 11.97 7.02
CA HIS A 194 1.94 11.09 7.60
C HIS A 194 2.20 9.94 6.63
N ILE A 195 3.46 9.67 6.35
CA ILE A 195 3.90 8.64 5.40
C ILE A 195 4.73 7.63 6.17
N LEU A 196 4.31 6.37 6.17
CA LEU A 196 5.13 5.25 6.61
C LEU A 196 5.59 4.48 5.38
N TYR A 197 6.88 4.27 5.23
CA TYR A 197 7.44 3.63 4.04
C TYR A 197 8.34 2.45 4.42
N ARG A 198 8.40 1.47 3.54
CA ARG A 198 9.35 0.37 3.65
C ARG A 198 10.76 0.90 3.40
N ALA A 199 11.65 0.62 4.33
CA ALA A 199 13.06 0.91 4.26
C ALA A 199 13.83 -0.42 4.19
N LEU A 200 14.71 -0.58 3.21
CA LEU A 200 15.48 -1.78 2.98
C LEU A 200 16.97 -1.54 3.23
N SER A 201 17.53 -2.30 4.14
CA SER A 201 18.95 -2.28 4.47
C SER A 201 19.79 -3.09 3.47
N ASP A 202 21.11 -2.93 3.50
CA ASP A 202 22.03 -3.65 2.63
C ASP A 202 22.02 -5.17 2.85
N ASP A 203 21.69 -5.61 4.06
CA ASP A 203 21.54 -7.03 4.39
C ASP A 203 20.18 -7.62 4.03
N ASN A 204 19.33 -6.85 3.31
CA ASN A 204 17.97 -7.20 2.91
C ASN A 204 16.99 -7.37 4.08
N THR A 205 17.19 -6.66 5.18
CA THR A 205 16.17 -6.53 6.24
C THR A 205 15.29 -5.33 5.99
N SER A 206 13.98 -5.55 5.98
CA SER A 206 12.98 -4.49 5.85
C SER A 206 12.53 -3.97 7.22
N SER A 207 12.45 -2.67 7.36
CA SER A 207 11.87 -1.96 8.50
C SER A 207 10.91 -0.87 8.01
N ILE A 208 10.13 -0.28 8.91
CA ILE A 208 9.21 0.81 8.55
C ILE A 208 9.77 2.12 9.08
N CYS A 209 9.92 3.09 8.19
CA CYS A 209 10.34 4.46 8.49
C CYS A 209 9.21 5.46 8.32
N TYR A 210 9.42 6.68 8.82
CA TYR A 210 8.41 7.74 8.84
C TYR A 210 8.90 8.99 8.13
N ALA A 211 7.96 9.62 7.42
CA ALA A 211 8.08 10.99 6.92
C ALA A 211 6.73 11.72 7.04
N SER A 212 6.73 13.03 6.90
CA SER A 212 5.48 13.79 6.83
C SER A 212 5.55 14.96 5.86
N THR A 213 4.38 15.38 5.39
CA THR A 213 4.21 16.50 4.49
C THR A 213 2.91 17.26 4.79
N LYS A 214 2.95 18.59 4.72
CA LYS A 214 1.77 19.44 4.88
C LYS A 214 1.06 19.70 3.57
N ASP A 215 1.83 19.90 2.51
CA ASP A 215 1.34 20.24 1.18
C ASP A 215 1.03 19.01 0.29
N GLY A 216 1.37 17.81 0.77
CA GLY A 216 1.25 16.57 0.02
C GLY A 216 2.37 16.31 -0.99
N PHE A 217 3.29 17.26 -1.18
CA PHE A 217 4.33 17.22 -2.20
C PHE A 217 5.75 17.16 -1.61
N SER A 218 6.06 18.12 -0.75
CA SER A 218 7.40 18.26 -0.18
C SER A 218 7.48 17.60 1.17
N ILE A 219 8.54 16.83 1.43
CA ILE A 219 8.75 16.22 2.74
C ILE A 219 9.22 17.30 3.72
N ASP A 220 8.41 17.58 4.74
CA ASP A 220 8.72 18.52 5.82
C ASP A 220 9.59 17.87 6.89
N GLU A 221 9.40 16.55 7.11
CA GLU A 221 10.10 15.80 8.14
C GLU A 221 10.34 14.36 7.70
N ARG A 222 11.49 13.81 8.07
CA ARG A 222 11.86 12.40 7.90
C ARG A 222 12.52 11.91 9.19
N SER A 223 12.10 10.75 9.70
CA SER A 223 12.68 10.18 10.92
C SER A 223 14.14 9.77 10.69
N ILE A 224 14.94 9.95 11.73
CA ILE A 224 16.35 9.55 11.76
C ILE A 224 16.55 8.08 12.16
N GLU A 225 15.48 7.39 12.55
CA GLU A 225 15.46 5.98 12.91
C GLU A 225 14.16 5.33 12.41
N PRO A 226 14.12 4.01 12.23
CA PRO A 226 12.88 3.30 11.94
C PRO A 226 11.84 3.48 13.05
N VAL A 227 10.58 3.56 12.68
CA VAL A 227 9.45 3.68 13.61
C VAL A 227 8.82 2.32 13.94
N TYR A 228 9.19 1.29 13.19
CA TYR A 228 8.88 -0.10 13.46
C TYR A 228 9.97 -1.00 12.87
N ILE A 229 10.51 -1.89 13.68
CA ILE A 229 11.56 -2.85 13.31
C ILE A 229 11.09 -4.28 13.57
N PRO A 230 11.65 -5.30 12.91
CA PRO A 230 11.37 -6.70 13.21
C PRO A 230 11.62 -7.01 14.69
N ARG A 231 10.63 -7.61 15.36
CA ARG A 231 10.67 -7.92 16.80
C ARG A 231 9.99 -9.23 17.19
N GLU A 232 9.11 -9.75 16.34
CA GLU A 232 8.44 -11.02 16.55
C GLU A 232 9.14 -12.13 15.73
N ASP A 233 9.01 -13.38 16.15
CA ASP A 233 9.69 -14.54 15.52
C ASP A 233 9.39 -14.66 14.01
N PHE A 234 8.19 -14.24 13.58
CA PHE A 234 7.75 -14.25 12.19
C PHE A 234 8.25 -13.04 11.36
N GLU A 235 8.99 -12.12 11.94
CA GLU A 235 9.60 -10.95 11.31
C GLU A 235 11.13 -11.05 11.28
N LEU A 236 11.70 -11.78 12.25
CA LEU A 236 13.13 -11.84 12.46
C LEU A 236 13.81 -12.66 11.37
N LYS A 237 14.92 -12.12 10.85
CA LYS A 237 15.72 -12.77 9.81
C LYS A 237 16.25 -14.13 10.25
N LYS A 238 15.87 -15.19 9.54
CA LYS A 238 16.32 -16.57 9.76
C LYS A 238 17.35 -17.04 8.73
N ILE A 239 17.44 -16.35 7.57
CA ILE A 239 18.40 -16.67 6.51
C ILE A 239 19.32 -15.47 6.31
N THR A 240 20.62 -15.66 6.56
CA THR A 240 21.63 -14.62 6.34
C THR A 240 21.67 -14.21 4.87
N GLY A 241 21.58 -12.88 4.60
CA GLY A 241 21.54 -12.33 3.25
C GLY A 241 20.19 -12.48 2.51
N GLY A 242 19.25 -13.26 3.05
CA GLY A 242 17.88 -13.36 2.52
C GLY A 242 17.03 -12.15 2.86
N ASN A 243 15.92 -11.96 2.14
CA ASN A 243 14.92 -10.96 2.47
C ASN A 243 14.20 -11.34 3.77
N SER A 244 13.86 -10.35 4.58
CA SER A 244 13.04 -10.53 5.80
C SER A 244 12.58 -9.19 6.34
N GLY A 245 11.74 -9.23 7.37
CA GLY A 245 11.38 -8.06 8.16
C GLY A 245 9.91 -7.66 8.04
N CYS A 246 9.69 -6.37 8.15
CA CYS A 246 8.37 -5.74 8.10
C CYS A 246 8.26 -4.94 6.81
N GLU A 247 7.33 -5.32 5.94
CA GLU A 247 7.24 -4.84 4.58
C GLU A 247 5.89 -4.16 4.31
N ASP A 248 5.88 -3.20 3.39
CA ASP A 248 4.70 -2.69 2.71
C ASP A 248 3.55 -2.26 3.63
N PRO A 249 3.75 -1.27 4.51
CA PRO A 249 2.74 -0.85 5.47
C PRO A 249 1.47 -0.32 4.80
N ARG A 250 0.32 -0.51 5.46
CA ARG A 250 -0.96 0.11 5.12
C ARG A 250 -1.56 0.69 6.39
N LEU A 251 -1.94 1.95 6.37
CA LEU A 251 -2.43 2.67 7.54
C LEU A 251 -3.91 2.99 7.41
N THR A 252 -4.64 2.77 8.49
CA THR A 252 -6.04 3.19 8.62
C THR A 252 -6.32 3.68 10.03
N LYS A 253 -6.96 4.84 10.15
CA LYS A 253 -7.40 5.37 11.45
C LYS A 253 -8.84 4.95 11.72
N VAL A 254 -9.08 4.31 12.88
CA VAL A 254 -10.41 3.98 13.37
C VAL A 254 -10.54 4.47 14.81
N GLY A 255 -11.48 5.39 15.05
CA GLY A 255 -11.65 6.01 16.37
C GLY A 255 -10.39 6.75 16.80
N LYS A 256 -9.82 6.34 17.93
CA LYS A 256 -8.62 6.92 18.54
C LYS A 256 -7.33 6.16 18.24
N ASN A 257 -7.41 5.11 17.43
CA ASN A 257 -6.28 4.27 17.11
C ASN A 257 -5.95 4.33 15.61
N ILE A 258 -4.67 4.16 15.32
CA ILE A 258 -4.11 3.97 13.98
C ILE A 258 -3.69 2.52 13.90
N TYR A 259 -4.22 1.82 12.90
CA TYR A 259 -3.93 0.43 12.61
C TYR A 259 -2.97 0.36 11.45
N MET A 260 -1.98 -0.51 11.56
CA MET A 260 -1.03 -0.82 10.50
C MET A 260 -1.13 -2.29 10.15
N CYS A 261 -1.56 -2.58 8.93
CA CYS A 261 -1.35 -3.88 8.30
C CYS A 261 -0.03 -3.82 7.54
N TYR A 262 0.73 -4.92 7.57
CA TYR A 262 2.01 -5.01 6.87
C TYR A 262 2.33 -6.47 6.56
N THR A 263 3.22 -6.69 5.61
CA THR A 263 3.74 -8.03 5.33
C THR A 263 4.88 -8.34 6.28
N ALA A 264 4.76 -9.45 6.99
CA ALA A 264 5.78 -10.00 7.89
C ALA A 264 6.44 -11.20 7.23
N PHE A 265 7.78 -11.20 7.17
CA PHE A 265 8.56 -12.25 6.53
C PHE A 265 9.84 -12.56 7.30
N ASP A 266 10.07 -13.82 7.61
CA ASP A 266 11.26 -14.29 8.35
C ASP A 266 12.35 -14.89 7.44
N GLY A 267 12.11 -15.01 6.14
CA GLY A 267 13.02 -15.56 5.16
C GLY A 267 12.85 -17.06 4.87
N ILE A 268 11.97 -17.77 5.59
CA ILE A 268 11.79 -19.24 5.45
C ILE A 268 10.40 -19.61 4.93
N GLY A 269 9.37 -19.09 5.57
CA GLY A 269 7.98 -19.41 5.23
C GLY A 269 7.43 -18.53 4.11
N PRO A 270 6.14 -18.65 3.78
CA PRO A 270 5.46 -17.67 2.97
C PRO A 270 5.40 -16.32 3.72
N ALA A 271 5.43 -15.23 2.98
CA ALA A 271 5.13 -13.91 3.50
C ALA A 271 3.70 -13.89 4.06
N ARG A 272 3.46 -13.21 5.18
CA ARG A 272 2.19 -13.26 5.92
C ARG A 272 1.74 -11.86 6.32
N VAL A 273 0.46 -11.60 6.22
CA VAL A 273 -0.11 -10.33 6.68
C VAL A 273 -0.18 -10.29 8.20
N ALA A 274 0.39 -9.25 8.78
CA ALA A 274 0.31 -8.92 10.19
C ALA A 274 -0.47 -7.62 10.42
N ILE A 275 -1.06 -7.46 11.59
CA ILE A 275 -1.73 -6.23 12.03
C ILE A 275 -1.22 -5.82 13.40
N THR A 276 -0.98 -4.52 13.56
CA THR A 276 -0.68 -3.87 14.84
C THR A 276 -1.42 -2.54 14.94
N SER A 277 -1.38 -1.90 16.09
CA SER A 277 -1.99 -0.59 16.29
C SER A 277 -1.17 0.30 17.21
N ILE A 278 -1.45 1.60 17.15
CA ILE A 278 -0.91 2.62 18.04
C ILE A 278 -2.00 3.65 18.31
N THR A 279 -2.03 4.24 19.50
CA THR A 279 -2.96 5.35 19.76
C THR A 279 -2.59 6.57 18.92
N GLU A 280 -3.58 7.33 18.44
CA GLU A 280 -3.35 8.59 17.72
C GLU A 280 -2.47 9.55 18.52
N LYS A 281 -2.65 9.59 19.83
CA LYS A 281 -1.84 10.41 20.74
C LYS A 281 -0.34 10.04 20.64
N ASN A 282 -0.02 8.77 20.82
CA ASN A 282 1.37 8.28 20.77
C ASN A 282 1.97 8.50 19.37
N PHE A 283 1.19 8.22 18.33
CA PHE A 283 1.60 8.43 16.94
C PHE A 283 1.97 9.91 16.66
N LEU A 284 1.12 10.85 17.05
CA LEU A 284 1.37 12.29 16.84
C LEU A 284 2.51 12.82 17.71
N GLN A 285 2.73 12.22 18.88
CA GLN A 285 3.88 12.51 19.75
C GLN A 285 5.18 11.80 19.32
N LYS A 286 5.11 10.97 18.26
CA LYS A 286 6.24 10.13 17.79
C LYS A 286 6.78 9.19 18.87
N ASN A 287 5.90 8.81 19.77
CA ASN A 287 6.16 7.77 20.76
C ASN A 287 5.73 6.43 20.14
N TRP A 288 6.63 5.78 19.40
CA TRP A 288 6.38 4.61 18.56
C TRP A 288 6.13 3.32 19.34
N GLN A 289 5.23 3.40 20.34
CA GLN A 289 4.80 2.25 21.14
C GLN A 289 3.67 1.52 20.43
N TRP A 290 4.02 0.75 19.41
CA TRP A 290 3.09 -0.12 18.72
C TRP A 290 2.72 -1.32 19.59
N GLU A 291 1.44 -1.66 19.59
CA GLU A 291 0.92 -2.86 20.24
C GLU A 291 1.56 -4.13 19.66
N LYS A 292 1.48 -5.24 20.40
CA LYS A 292 1.97 -6.52 19.92
C LYS A 292 1.23 -6.92 18.65
N PRO A 293 1.92 -7.20 17.53
CA PRO A 293 1.27 -7.60 16.30
C PRO A 293 0.74 -9.03 16.38
N ILE A 294 -0.25 -9.29 15.55
CA ILE A 294 -0.74 -10.64 15.28
C ILE A 294 -0.71 -10.92 13.78
N LEU A 295 -0.56 -12.19 13.42
CA LEU A 295 -0.72 -12.65 12.06
C LEU A 295 -2.20 -12.90 11.76
N ILE A 296 -2.71 -12.32 10.69
CA ILE A 296 -4.10 -12.50 10.25
C ILE A 296 -4.23 -13.53 9.13
N THR A 297 -3.17 -13.82 8.38
CA THR A 297 -3.15 -14.93 7.42
C THR A 297 -2.90 -16.26 8.14
N PRO A 298 -3.75 -17.28 7.98
CA PRO A 298 -3.51 -18.62 8.52
C PRO A 298 -2.24 -19.26 7.94
N ARG A 299 -1.72 -20.27 8.60
CA ARG A 299 -0.59 -21.06 8.06
C ARG A 299 -0.98 -21.75 6.75
N GLY A 300 -0.14 -21.64 5.73
CA GLY A 300 -0.34 -22.28 4.43
C GLY A 300 -1.10 -21.45 3.40
N PHE A 301 -1.40 -20.19 3.71
CA PHE A 301 -1.89 -19.20 2.74
C PHE A 301 -0.76 -18.22 2.44
N ASP A 302 -0.49 -18.03 1.17
CA ASP A 302 0.40 -17.00 0.66
C ASP A 302 -0.34 -15.67 0.59
N ASP A 303 0.38 -14.56 0.64
CA ASP A 303 -0.18 -13.21 0.48
C ASP A 303 -0.77 -12.98 -0.91
#